data_70d6740a8ae011d382f612d2d669b5cc
#
_entry.id   70d6740a8ae011d382f612d2d669b5cc
#
_cell.length_a   1.000
_cell.length_b   1.000
_cell.length_c   1.000
_cell.angle_alpha   90.00
_cell.angle_beta   90.00
_cell.angle_gamma   90.00
#
_symmetry.space_group_name_H-M   'P 1'
#
loop_
_entity.id
_entity.type
_entity.pdbx_description
1 polymer ?
#
loop_
_entity_poly.entity_id
_entity_poly.type
_entity_poly.pdbx_seq_one_letter_code
_entity_poly.pdbx_strand_id
1 'polypeptide(L)'
;MRLFEVEAKCGHVGRNYFTLKIFPIEAETRKEAAAMVRNMPRVKHHHKDAIRRVEEISPERYEELRNKNNCDPYFSCTNIQEQRRNIAEIELFEEEKKIVEEKKIVKDREQIKKPICIGKKLLRNPKRYITHYYLVKTRFAI
;
A
#
# COMPACT_ATOMS: atom_id res chain seq x y z
N MET A 1 -1.90 -27.33 -21.60
CA MET A 1 -1.82 -26.42 -20.44
C MET A 1 -0.60 -25.55 -20.58
N ARG A 2 -0.71 -24.28 -20.21
CA ARG A 2 0.38 -23.30 -20.24
C ARG A 2 0.74 -22.91 -18.81
N LEU A 3 1.96 -22.42 -18.62
CA LEU A 3 2.47 -22.01 -17.32
C LEU A 3 2.43 -20.49 -17.18
N PHE A 4 1.87 -20.00 -16.10
CA PHE A 4 1.74 -18.57 -15.86
C PHE A 4 2.31 -18.18 -14.50
N GLU A 5 2.95 -17.02 -14.44
CA GLU A 5 3.13 -16.32 -13.17
C GLU A 5 2.04 -15.26 -12.99
N VAL A 6 1.41 -15.27 -11.85
CA VAL A 6 0.33 -14.36 -11.50
C VAL A 6 0.73 -13.57 -10.28
N GLU A 7 0.90 -12.27 -10.43
CA GLU A 7 1.18 -11.36 -9.33
C GLU A 7 -0.14 -10.88 -8.72
N ALA A 8 -0.33 -11.17 -7.43
CA ALA A 8 -1.55 -10.85 -6.73
C ALA A 8 -1.33 -10.09 -5.43
N LYS A 9 -2.30 -9.25 -5.07
CA LYS A 9 -2.35 -8.52 -3.81
C LYS A 9 -2.89 -9.43 -2.71
N CYS A 10 -2.05 -9.72 -1.73
CA CYS A 10 -2.30 -10.68 -0.67
C CYS A 10 -2.25 -10.04 0.71
N GLY A 11 -2.68 -10.78 1.72
CA GLY A 11 -2.42 -10.53 3.12
C GLY A 11 -3.63 -10.16 3.96
N HIS A 12 -3.51 -10.46 5.25
CA HIS A 12 -4.46 -10.11 6.29
C HIS A 12 -3.95 -8.95 7.15
N VAL A 13 -3.32 -7.96 6.50
CA VAL A 13 -2.65 -6.80 7.13
C VAL A 13 -3.56 -5.60 7.31
N GLY A 14 -4.86 -5.79 7.16
CA GLY A 14 -5.86 -4.74 7.22
C GLY A 14 -6.57 -4.53 5.88
N ARG A 15 -7.65 -3.74 5.88
CA ARG A 15 -8.50 -3.56 4.70
C ARG A 15 -7.75 -2.88 3.55
N ASN A 16 -6.94 -1.87 3.89
CA ASN A 16 -6.32 -0.94 2.94
C ASN A 16 -4.85 -1.26 2.64
N TYR A 17 -4.34 -2.35 3.20
CA TYR A 17 -2.95 -2.76 3.03
C TYR A 17 -2.86 -4.10 2.31
N PHE A 18 -1.80 -4.29 1.57
CA PHE A 18 -1.52 -5.54 0.88
C PHE A 18 -0.01 -5.80 0.81
N THR A 19 0.35 -7.02 0.49
CA THR A 19 1.68 -7.42 0.03
C THR A 19 1.55 -8.08 -1.33
N LEU A 20 2.53 -7.91 -2.19
CA LEU A 20 2.56 -8.57 -3.50
C LEU A 20 3.18 -9.96 -3.37
N LYS A 21 2.51 -10.95 -3.93
CA LYS A 21 3.01 -12.33 -4.03
C LYS A 21 2.78 -12.87 -5.43
N ILE A 22 3.72 -13.69 -5.88
CA ILE A 22 3.69 -14.31 -7.20
C ILE A 22 3.28 -15.77 -7.05
N PHE A 23 2.30 -16.19 -7.85
CA PHE A 23 1.78 -17.54 -7.86
C PHE A 23 2.10 -18.21 -9.20
N PRO A 24 2.88 -19.28 -9.24
CA PRO A 24 3.03 -20.11 -10.42
C PRO A 24 1.77 -20.99 -10.59
N ILE A 25 1.09 -20.89 -11.73
CA ILE A 25 -0.17 -21.57 -12.03
C ILE A 25 -0.15 -22.19 -13.41
N GLU A 26 -0.73 -23.39 -13.50
CA GLU A 26 -1.02 -24.08 -14.77
C GLU A 26 -2.46 -23.79 -15.18
N ALA A 27 -2.67 -23.28 -16.38
CA ALA A 27 -3.98 -22.97 -16.92
C ALA A 27 -3.97 -23.03 -18.47
N GLU A 28 -5.13 -23.01 -19.08
CA GLU A 28 -5.24 -22.94 -20.55
C GLU A 28 -5.14 -21.49 -21.04
N THR A 29 -5.66 -20.56 -20.25
CA THR A 29 -5.71 -19.14 -20.60
C THR A 29 -5.26 -18.24 -19.45
N ARG A 30 -4.80 -17.03 -19.80
CA ARG A 30 -4.47 -15.97 -18.83
C ARG A 30 -5.66 -15.62 -17.92
N LYS A 31 -6.87 -15.62 -18.45
CA LYS A 31 -8.10 -15.32 -17.70
C LYS A 31 -8.38 -16.39 -16.63
N GLU A 32 -8.18 -17.63 -17.00
CA GLU A 32 -8.34 -18.76 -16.10
C GLU A 32 -7.28 -18.73 -14.99
N ALA A 33 -6.01 -18.51 -15.31
CA ALA A 33 -4.95 -18.34 -14.33
C ALA A 33 -5.26 -17.22 -13.33
N ALA A 34 -5.72 -16.07 -13.82
CA ALA A 34 -6.13 -14.95 -12.97
C ALA A 34 -7.32 -15.31 -12.06
N ALA A 35 -8.32 -16.03 -12.58
CA ALA A 35 -9.48 -16.46 -11.82
C ALA A 35 -9.12 -17.48 -10.73
N MET A 36 -8.24 -18.44 -11.04
CA MET A 36 -7.75 -19.42 -10.07
C MET A 36 -7.04 -18.72 -8.90
N VAL A 37 -6.09 -17.81 -9.19
CA VAL A 37 -5.36 -17.08 -8.14
C VAL A 37 -6.29 -16.17 -7.36
N ARG A 38 -7.24 -15.50 -8.01
CA ARG A 38 -8.21 -14.62 -7.33
C ARG A 38 -9.04 -15.34 -6.28
N ASN A 39 -9.33 -16.62 -6.49
CA ASN A 39 -10.11 -17.46 -5.57
C ASN A 39 -9.27 -18.05 -4.43
N MET A 40 -7.95 -17.83 -4.41
CA MET A 40 -7.10 -18.33 -3.34
C MET A 40 -7.34 -17.59 -2.01
N PRO A 41 -7.28 -18.28 -0.86
CA PRO A 41 -7.73 -17.74 0.42
C PRO A 41 -6.91 -16.55 0.95
N ARG A 42 -5.71 -16.33 0.46
CA ARG A 42 -4.82 -15.23 0.89
C ARG A 42 -4.91 -14.00 0.02
N VAL A 43 -5.57 -14.08 -1.12
CA VAL A 43 -5.70 -13.00 -2.09
C VAL A 43 -6.83 -12.06 -1.70
N LYS A 44 -6.62 -10.77 -1.93
CA LYS A 44 -7.59 -9.69 -1.66
C LYS A 44 -8.71 -9.63 -2.71
N HIS A 45 -9.47 -10.71 -2.88
CA HIS A 45 -10.48 -10.90 -3.93
C HIS A 45 -11.58 -9.82 -3.99
N HIS A 46 -11.81 -9.06 -2.91
CA HIS A 46 -12.79 -7.96 -2.90
C HIS A 46 -12.35 -6.75 -3.71
N HIS A 47 -11.05 -6.59 -3.95
CA HIS A 47 -10.52 -5.47 -4.74
C HIS A 47 -10.58 -5.80 -6.22
N LYS A 48 -10.99 -4.82 -7.05
CA LYS A 48 -11.06 -4.99 -8.50
C LYS A 48 -9.69 -5.31 -9.09
N ASP A 49 -8.64 -4.71 -8.54
CA ASP A 49 -7.24 -4.83 -8.91
C ASP A 49 -6.45 -5.84 -8.04
N ALA A 50 -7.12 -6.88 -7.53
CA ALA A 50 -6.49 -7.94 -6.74
C ALA A 50 -5.39 -8.67 -7.52
N ILE A 51 -5.56 -8.83 -8.82
CA ILE A 51 -4.55 -9.36 -9.73
C ILE A 51 -3.88 -8.20 -10.45
N ARG A 52 -2.57 -8.09 -10.30
CA ARG A 52 -1.78 -7.01 -10.88
C ARG A 52 -1.23 -7.36 -12.26
N ARG A 53 -0.72 -8.58 -12.43
CA ARG A 53 -0.02 -9.02 -13.63
C ARG A 53 -0.23 -10.51 -13.85
N VAL A 54 -0.32 -10.91 -15.11
CA VAL A 54 -0.37 -12.33 -15.53
C VAL A 54 0.53 -12.49 -16.75
N GLU A 55 1.57 -13.29 -16.63
CA GLU A 55 2.52 -13.56 -17.70
C GLU A 55 2.69 -15.05 -17.91
N GLU A 56 2.92 -15.42 -19.16
CA GLU A 56 3.30 -16.79 -19.53
C GLU A 56 4.80 -16.96 -19.29
N ILE A 57 5.18 -18.06 -18.66
CA ILE A 57 6.55 -18.34 -18.24
C ILE A 57 7.05 -19.69 -18.72
N SER A 58 8.37 -19.85 -18.71
CA SER A 58 9.02 -21.13 -19.02
C SER A 58 8.86 -22.15 -17.88
N PRO A 59 9.00 -23.46 -18.18
CA PRO A 59 8.97 -24.48 -17.14
C PRO A 59 10.02 -24.31 -16.05
N GLU A 60 11.23 -23.85 -16.42
CA GLU A 60 12.31 -23.60 -15.47
C GLU A 60 11.91 -22.49 -14.48
N ARG A 61 11.32 -21.41 -15.01
CA ARG A 61 10.84 -20.28 -14.17
C ARG A 61 9.69 -20.70 -13.27
N TYR A 62 8.82 -21.58 -13.74
CA TYR A 62 7.74 -22.13 -12.94
C TYR A 62 8.26 -22.90 -11.73
N GLU A 63 9.24 -23.78 -11.92
CA GLU A 63 9.84 -24.55 -10.84
C GLU A 63 10.62 -23.67 -9.86
N GLU A 64 11.35 -22.66 -10.34
CA GLU A 64 11.99 -21.66 -9.46
C GLU A 64 10.99 -20.97 -8.53
N LEU A 65 9.88 -20.48 -9.09
CA LEU A 65 8.85 -19.79 -8.32
C LEU A 65 8.15 -20.73 -7.33
N ARG A 66 7.90 -21.97 -7.73
CA ARG A 66 7.33 -22.99 -6.87
C ARG A 66 8.24 -23.30 -5.67
N ASN A 67 9.52 -23.49 -5.94
CA ASN A 67 10.51 -23.73 -4.88
C ASN A 67 10.64 -22.51 -3.97
N LYS A 68 10.66 -21.29 -4.49
CA LYS A 68 10.68 -20.05 -3.73
C LYS A 68 9.45 -19.94 -2.81
N ASN A 69 8.26 -20.24 -3.32
CA ASN A 69 7.02 -20.17 -2.55
C ASN A 69 6.97 -21.24 -1.46
N ASN A 70 7.52 -22.43 -1.69
CA ASN A 70 7.61 -23.48 -0.68
C ASN A 70 8.53 -23.10 0.47
N CYS A 71 9.55 -22.28 0.21
CA CYS A 71 10.49 -21.78 1.22
C CYS A 71 10.00 -20.47 1.90
N ASP A 72 8.98 -19.79 1.36
CA ASP A 72 8.50 -18.53 1.90
C ASP A 72 7.68 -18.76 3.17
N PRO A 73 8.10 -18.23 4.33
CA PRO A 73 7.38 -18.38 5.60
C PRO A 73 5.94 -17.85 5.54
N TYR A 74 5.65 -16.91 4.66
CA TYR A 74 4.29 -16.39 4.46
C TYR A 74 3.30 -17.46 3.99
N PHE A 75 3.74 -18.38 3.12
CA PHE A 75 2.88 -19.45 2.61
C PHE A 75 2.75 -20.63 3.57
N SER A 76 3.74 -20.86 4.42
CA SER A 76 3.73 -21.93 5.42
C SER A 76 2.90 -21.60 6.66
N CYS A 77 2.53 -20.34 6.88
CA CYS A 77 1.74 -19.93 8.04
C CYS A 77 0.35 -20.54 8.06
N THR A 78 -0.08 -20.98 9.22
CA THR A 78 -1.41 -21.55 9.46
C THR A 78 -2.41 -20.51 9.97
N ASN A 79 -1.92 -19.45 10.64
CA ASN A 79 -2.78 -18.42 11.23
C ASN A 79 -2.45 -17.00 10.77
N ILE A 80 -3.44 -16.10 10.93
CA ILE A 80 -3.36 -14.70 10.50
C ILE A 80 -2.27 -13.91 11.23
N GLN A 81 -2.00 -14.25 12.49
CA GLN A 81 -1.00 -13.53 13.29
C GLN A 81 0.41 -13.82 12.81
N GLU A 82 0.70 -15.09 12.48
CA GLU A 82 1.97 -15.49 11.88
C GLU A 82 2.16 -14.87 10.50
N GLN A 83 1.11 -14.85 9.68
CA GLN A 83 1.16 -14.17 8.37
C GLN A 83 1.57 -12.72 8.50
N ARG A 84 1.00 -11.98 9.45
CA ARG A 84 1.36 -10.57 9.69
C ARG A 84 2.82 -10.37 10.10
N ARG A 85 3.40 -11.31 10.87
CA ARG A 85 4.81 -11.24 11.26
C ARG A 85 5.76 -11.52 10.11
N ASN A 86 5.34 -12.39 9.19
CA ASN A 86 6.17 -12.86 8.07
C ASN A 86 6.00 -12.03 6.79
N ILE A 87 5.29 -10.90 6.86
CA ILE A 87 5.19 -9.95 5.76
C ILE A 87 6.36 -8.98 5.83
N ALA A 88 7.26 -9.06 4.85
CA ALA A 88 8.43 -8.20 4.75
C ALA A 88 8.05 -6.78 4.26
N GLU A 89 7.15 -6.71 3.30
CA GLU A 89 6.75 -5.46 2.66
C GLU A 89 5.22 -5.29 2.68
N ILE A 90 4.77 -4.14 3.15
CA ILE A 90 3.36 -3.79 3.21
C ILE A 90 3.15 -2.55 2.36
N GLU A 91 2.25 -2.65 1.39
CA GLU A 91 1.86 -1.54 0.53
C GLU A 91 0.43 -1.08 0.83
N LEU A 92 0.19 0.22 0.66
CA LEU A 92 -1.15 0.81 0.65
C LEU A 92 -1.74 0.77 -0.76
N PHE A 93 -3.03 0.51 -0.87
CA PHE A 93 -3.74 0.71 -2.12
C PHE A 93 -3.65 2.19 -2.55
N GLU A 94 -3.51 2.45 -3.85
CA GLU A 94 -3.29 3.81 -4.37
C GLU A 94 -4.43 4.78 -4.05
N GLU A 95 -5.66 4.30 -4.05
CA GLU A 95 -6.83 5.09 -3.64
C GLU A 95 -6.71 5.59 -2.19
N GLU A 96 -6.20 4.74 -1.30
CA GLU A 96 -5.97 5.08 0.10
C GLU A 96 -4.75 6.00 0.30
N LYS A 97 -3.73 5.88 -0.55
CA LYS A 97 -2.58 6.80 -0.55
C LYS A 97 -3.05 8.23 -0.78
N LYS A 98 -3.92 8.46 -1.78
CA LYS A 98 -4.50 9.78 -2.08
C LYS A 98 -5.30 10.34 -0.89
N ILE A 99 -6.15 9.52 -0.28
CA ILE A 99 -6.95 9.92 0.89
C ILE A 99 -6.06 10.29 2.08
N VAL A 100 -4.98 9.55 2.31
CA VAL A 100 -4.03 9.84 3.40
C VAL A 100 -3.27 11.14 3.16
N GLU A 101 -2.86 11.39 1.91
CA GLU A 101 -2.18 12.63 1.53
C GLU A 101 -3.12 13.84 1.65
N GLU A 102 -4.36 13.74 1.17
CA GLU A 102 -5.36 14.80 1.33
C GLU A 102 -5.64 15.12 2.81
N LYS A 103 -5.79 14.10 3.65
CA LYS A 103 -5.98 14.27 5.10
C LYS A 103 -4.77 14.92 5.78
N LYS A 104 -3.54 14.63 5.34
CA LYS A 104 -2.34 15.33 5.84
C LYS A 104 -2.37 16.81 5.48
N ILE A 105 -2.65 17.12 4.21
CA ILE A 105 -2.72 18.52 3.73
C ILE A 105 -3.78 19.32 4.50
N VAL A 106 -4.93 18.73 4.78
CA VAL A 106 -6.01 19.38 5.56
C VAL A 106 -5.56 19.64 6.99
N LYS A 107 -4.95 18.65 7.67
CA LYS A 107 -4.44 18.80 9.05
C LYS A 107 -3.35 19.89 9.13
N ASP A 108 -2.44 19.94 8.19
CA ASP A 108 -1.41 20.96 8.15
C ASP A 108 -2.00 22.36 7.96
N ARG A 109 -3.03 22.50 7.11
CA ARG A 109 -3.77 23.76 6.93
C ARG A 109 -4.53 24.19 8.20
N GLU A 110 -5.09 23.26 8.94
CA GLU A 110 -5.77 23.53 10.21
C GLU A 110 -4.80 23.91 11.32
N GLN A 111 -3.61 23.31 11.38
CA GLN A 111 -2.57 23.68 12.34
C GLN A 111 -2.04 25.09 12.08
N ILE A 112 -1.90 25.48 10.81
CA ILE A 112 -1.49 26.85 10.44
C ILE A 112 -2.55 27.91 10.82
N LYS A 113 -3.83 27.51 10.84
CA LYS A 113 -4.94 28.42 11.20
C LYS A 113 -5.15 28.58 12.72
N LYS A 114 -4.52 27.75 13.55
CA LYS A 114 -4.62 27.91 15.01
C LYS A 114 -3.87 29.17 15.43
N PRO A 115 -4.52 30.13 16.11
CA PRO A 115 -3.85 31.32 16.61
C PRO A 115 -2.82 30.94 17.65
N ILE A 116 -1.60 31.44 17.49
CA ILE A 116 -0.55 31.27 18.48
C ILE A 116 -0.92 32.12 19.69
N CYS A 117 -1.34 31.48 20.76
CA CYS A 117 -1.57 32.17 22.04
C CYS A 117 -0.22 32.51 22.67
N ILE A 118 0.26 33.71 22.43
CA ILE A 118 1.41 34.29 23.13
C ILE A 118 0.87 35.10 24.30
N GLY A 119 0.87 34.51 25.49
CA GLY A 119 0.40 35.19 26.73
C GLY A 119 -1.10 35.47 26.73
N LYS A 120 -1.63 35.92 27.86
CA LYS A 120 -3.07 36.18 28.12
C LYS A 120 -3.70 37.34 27.31
N LYS A 121 -3.11 37.76 26.17
CA LYS A 121 -3.68 38.82 25.31
C LYS A 121 -3.95 38.25 23.90
N LEU A 122 -5.22 38.00 23.61
CA LEU A 122 -5.73 37.76 22.27
C LEU A 122 -5.43 38.99 21.40
N LEU A 123 -4.56 38.85 20.44
CA LEU A 123 -4.34 39.87 19.40
C LEU A 123 -5.50 39.85 18.42
N ARG A 124 -6.30 40.92 18.45
CA ARG A 124 -7.57 41.11 17.68
C ARG A 124 -7.43 41.19 16.16
N ASN A 125 -6.25 41.04 15.56
CA ASN A 125 -6.09 41.27 14.12
C ASN A 125 -5.22 40.21 13.44
N PRO A 126 -5.81 39.14 12.85
CA PRO A 126 -5.05 38.04 12.20
C PRO A 126 -4.31 38.47 10.92
N LYS A 127 -4.69 39.57 10.28
CA LYS A 127 -4.07 40.02 9.02
C LYS A 127 -2.63 40.56 9.18
N ARG A 128 -2.24 41.02 10.37
CA ARG A 128 -0.86 41.52 10.62
C ARG A 128 0.17 40.40 10.83
N TYR A 129 -0.26 39.18 11.17
CA TYR A 129 0.64 38.06 11.44
C TYR A 129 1.12 37.35 10.17
N ILE A 130 0.29 37.34 9.14
CA ILE A 130 0.65 36.66 7.88
C ILE A 130 1.86 37.33 7.22
N THR A 131 1.93 38.65 7.23
CA THR A 131 3.05 39.41 6.68
C THR A 131 4.35 39.22 7.47
N HIS A 132 4.27 39.05 8.79
CA HIS A 132 5.48 38.88 9.60
C HIS A 132 6.06 37.46 9.50
N TYR A 133 5.20 36.43 9.29
CA TYR A 133 5.63 35.06 9.16
C TYR A 133 6.35 34.80 7.80
N TYR A 134 5.90 35.49 6.74
CA TYR A 134 6.58 35.45 5.43
C TYR A 134 7.93 36.18 5.46
N LEU A 135 8.06 37.26 6.19
CA LEU A 135 9.30 38.01 6.32
C LEU A 135 10.40 37.27 7.12
N VAL A 136 10.02 36.45 8.08
CA VAL A 136 10.97 35.66 8.86
C VAL A 136 11.45 34.44 8.08
N LYS A 137 10.60 33.80 7.27
CA LYS A 137 11.02 32.64 6.43
C LYS A 137 11.95 33.04 5.29
N THR A 138 11.81 34.22 4.72
CA THR A 138 12.68 34.69 3.63
C THR A 138 14.06 35.14 4.10
N ARG A 139 14.27 35.39 5.39
CA ARG A 139 15.58 35.75 5.95
C ARG A 139 16.51 34.57 6.31
N PHE A 140 15.95 33.33 6.34
CA PHE A 140 16.74 32.11 6.64
C PHE A 140 16.97 31.20 5.41
N ALA A 141 16.67 31.67 4.20
CA ALA A 141 16.90 30.95 2.94
C ALA A 141 17.96 31.67 2.08
N ILE A 142 19.15 31.94 2.66
CA ILE A 142 20.40 32.25 1.93
C ILE A 142 21.49 31.41 2.58
#